data_df4ec02c15c4ea89ec6417a87e7bec59
#
_entry.id   df4ec02c15c4ea89ec6417a87e7bec59
#
_cell.length_a   1.000
_cell.length_b   1.000
_cell.length_c   1.000
_cell.angle_alpha   90.00
_cell.angle_beta   90.00
_cell.angle_gamma   90.00
#
_symmetry.space_group_name_H-M   'P 1'
#
loop_
_entity.id
_entity.type
_entity.pdbx_description
1 polymer ?
#
loop_
_entity_poly.entity_id
_entity_poly.type
_entity_poly.pdbx_seq_one_letter_code
_entity_poly.pdbx_strand_id
1 'polypeptide(L)'
;MTVPATAPPATPRSTRIFAVANQKGGVGKTTTAVNLATAVAALGEDVLVLDFDPQGNASTGLGIDRAARLASSYHLLEADADVTPLPTAIPCLHVIPATIELAGAEPELAGALRREYKLRCALAAFRVSGRFRWIFIDCPPSLGLLTLNALTAADAVLVPLQCEFFALEGISALTQTIELVRNRFNPGLSLQGILLTMYDGRNNMSQQVARDVRDFFGDWVYQAVIPRNVRVSEAPSHGKPVLAYDPRSTGAVAYIQLAREFLTREQRGMTKRQVA
;
A
#
# COMPACT_ATOMS: atom_id res chain seq x y z
N MET A 1 11.16 43.70 -24.63
CA MET A 1 10.36 42.92 -23.66
C MET A 1 10.36 41.45 -24.13
N THR A 2 11.25 40.67 -23.61
CA THR A 2 11.37 39.23 -23.91
C THR A 2 10.39 38.48 -23.03
N VAL A 3 9.40 37.80 -23.62
CA VAL A 3 8.47 36.89 -22.96
C VAL A 3 9.28 35.71 -22.44
N PRO A 4 9.20 35.36 -21.12
CA PRO A 4 9.89 34.17 -20.62
C PRO A 4 9.28 32.94 -21.31
N ALA A 5 10.16 32.09 -21.85
CA ALA A 5 9.78 30.81 -22.43
C ALA A 5 9.08 29.96 -21.36
N THR A 6 7.83 29.58 -21.60
CA THR A 6 7.09 28.62 -20.80
C THR A 6 7.85 27.28 -20.82
N ALA A 7 8.22 26.79 -19.67
CA ALA A 7 8.81 25.44 -19.54
C ALA A 7 7.90 24.42 -20.24
N PRO A 8 8.47 23.44 -20.96
CA PRO A 8 7.67 22.42 -21.63
C PRO A 8 6.82 21.65 -20.57
N PRO A 9 5.58 21.29 -20.90
CA PRO A 9 4.74 20.53 -19.99
C PRO A 9 5.48 19.22 -19.63
N ALA A 10 5.61 18.98 -18.33
CA ALA A 10 6.22 17.74 -17.84
C ALA A 10 5.47 16.55 -18.47
N THR A 11 6.21 15.64 -19.08
CA THR A 11 5.64 14.39 -19.61
C THR A 11 4.77 13.73 -18.53
N PRO A 12 3.53 13.32 -18.82
CA PRO A 12 2.66 12.73 -17.82
C PRO A 12 3.36 11.51 -17.22
N ARG A 13 3.69 11.60 -15.94
CA ARG A 13 4.33 10.50 -15.20
C ARG A 13 3.29 9.39 -15.06
N SER A 14 3.58 8.18 -15.53
CA SER A 14 2.66 7.06 -15.45
C SER A 14 2.32 6.72 -13.99
N THR A 15 1.04 6.58 -13.68
CA THR A 15 0.56 6.12 -12.37
C THR A 15 1.06 4.71 -12.08
N ARG A 16 1.57 4.49 -10.88
CA ARG A 16 2.00 3.18 -10.36
C ARG A 16 1.12 2.76 -9.20
N ILE A 17 0.69 1.50 -9.18
CA ILE A 17 -0.23 0.94 -8.19
C ILE A 17 0.48 -0.16 -7.40
N PHE A 18 0.45 -0.06 -6.07
CA PHE A 18 1.08 -0.99 -5.14
C PHE A 18 0.04 -1.59 -4.19
N ALA A 19 -0.02 -2.91 -4.13
CA ALA A 19 -0.78 -3.60 -3.10
C ALA A 19 0.09 -3.77 -1.85
N VAL A 20 -0.38 -3.31 -0.69
CA VAL A 20 0.26 -3.58 0.60
C VAL A 20 -0.43 -4.80 1.20
N ALA A 21 0.18 -5.97 1.06
CA ALA A 21 -0.47 -7.24 1.34
C ALA A 21 0.37 -8.18 2.20
N ASN A 22 -0.29 -8.91 3.09
CA ASN A 22 0.21 -10.06 3.82
C ASN A 22 -1.00 -10.82 4.40
N GLN A 23 -0.96 -12.16 4.40
CA GLN A 23 -2.03 -13.00 4.94
C GLN A 23 -2.19 -12.85 6.45
N LYS A 24 -1.09 -12.61 7.16
CA LYS A 24 -1.09 -12.49 8.61
C LYS A 24 -1.71 -11.17 9.04
N GLY A 25 -2.65 -11.23 9.98
CA GLY A 25 -3.20 -10.06 10.67
C GLY A 25 -2.15 -9.39 11.56
N GLY A 26 -2.27 -8.08 11.77
CA GLY A 26 -1.44 -7.35 12.74
C GLY A 26 0.01 -7.08 12.32
N VAL A 27 0.46 -7.45 11.13
CA VAL A 27 1.85 -7.22 10.67
C VAL A 27 2.16 -5.78 10.24
N GLY A 28 1.19 -4.88 10.34
CA GLY A 28 1.37 -3.46 10.01
C GLY A 28 1.08 -3.11 8.54
N LYS A 29 0.18 -3.83 7.84
CA LYS A 29 -0.25 -3.49 6.45
C LYS A 29 -0.81 -2.08 6.39
N THR A 30 -1.91 -1.83 7.07
CA THR A 30 -2.57 -0.51 7.14
C THR A 30 -1.63 0.59 7.61
N THR A 31 -0.88 0.30 8.67
CA THR A 31 0.13 1.22 9.21
C THR A 31 1.17 1.60 8.15
N THR A 32 1.62 0.61 7.37
CA THR A 32 2.59 0.83 6.28
C THR A 32 1.95 1.59 5.12
N ALA A 33 0.75 1.21 4.68
CA ALA A 33 0.05 1.90 3.59
C ALA A 33 -0.14 3.39 3.91
N VAL A 34 -0.66 3.71 5.09
CA VAL A 34 -0.90 5.09 5.55
C VAL A 34 0.40 5.88 5.69
N ASN A 35 1.39 5.35 6.41
CA ASN A 35 2.58 6.13 6.74
C ASN A 35 3.59 6.21 5.59
N LEU A 36 3.72 5.18 4.75
CA LEU A 36 4.51 5.27 3.52
C LEU A 36 3.89 6.26 2.54
N ALA A 37 2.57 6.19 2.32
CA ALA A 37 1.86 7.15 1.47
C ALA A 37 2.06 8.60 1.96
N THR A 38 1.92 8.82 3.29
CA THR A 38 2.18 10.13 3.90
C THR A 38 3.61 10.59 3.70
N ALA A 39 4.59 9.71 3.89
CA ALA A 39 6.00 10.05 3.72
C ALA A 39 6.36 10.36 2.26
N VAL A 40 5.77 9.63 1.30
CA VAL A 40 5.93 9.88 -0.15
C VAL A 40 5.28 11.22 -0.53
N ALA A 41 4.08 11.52 -0.02
CA ALA A 41 3.41 12.80 -0.23
C ALA A 41 4.21 13.99 0.36
N ALA A 42 4.81 13.80 1.54
CA ALA A 42 5.69 14.80 2.15
C ALA A 42 6.96 15.09 1.33
N LEU A 43 7.35 14.19 0.42
CA LEU A 43 8.44 14.39 -0.54
C LEU A 43 7.97 15.05 -1.84
N GLY A 44 6.71 15.52 -1.91
CA GLY A 44 6.16 16.30 -3.03
C GLY A 44 5.53 15.46 -4.13
N GLU A 45 5.22 14.20 -3.88
CA GLU A 45 4.56 13.32 -4.85
C GLU A 45 3.04 13.28 -4.62
N ASP A 46 2.26 13.20 -5.70
CA ASP A 46 0.81 13.02 -5.63
C ASP A 46 0.45 11.56 -5.36
N VAL A 47 -0.22 11.33 -4.23
CA VAL A 47 -0.47 9.99 -3.69
C VAL A 47 -1.97 9.76 -3.44
N LEU A 48 -2.43 8.57 -3.78
CA LEU A 48 -3.74 8.05 -3.42
C LEU A 48 -3.58 6.81 -2.53
N VAL A 49 -4.22 6.80 -1.37
CA VAL A 49 -4.46 5.58 -0.59
C VAL A 49 -5.83 5.04 -0.95
N LEU A 50 -5.90 3.79 -1.36
CA LEU A 50 -7.15 3.06 -1.51
C LEU A 50 -7.27 2.12 -0.30
N ASP A 51 -8.17 2.46 0.62
CA ASP A 51 -8.54 1.58 1.73
C ASP A 51 -9.42 0.45 1.18
N PHE A 52 -8.90 -0.76 1.17
CA PHE A 52 -9.59 -1.93 0.59
C PHE A 52 -9.82 -3.03 1.63
N ASP A 53 -9.73 -2.65 2.92
CA ASP A 53 -10.13 -3.48 4.05
C ASP A 53 -11.49 -2.99 4.58
N PRO A 54 -12.52 -3.88 4.69
CA PRO A 54 -13.83 -3.53 5.25
C PRO A 54 -13.79 -2.89 6.63
N GLN A 55 -12.72 -3.08 7.39
CA GLN A 55 -12.54 -2.44 8.70
C GLN A 55 -12.35 -0.92 8.61
N GLY A 56 -11.91 -0.39 7.46
CA GLY A 56 -11.74 1.04 7.22
C GLY A 56 -10.66 1.69 8.08
N ASN A 57 -9.63 0.93 8.46
CA ASN A 57 -8.58 1.40 9.36
C ASN A 57 -7.65 2.43 8.70
N ALA A 58 -7.36 2.31 7.40
CA ALA A 58 -6.57 3.31 6.69
C ALA A 58 -7.32 4.64 6.61
N SER A 59 -8.62 4.59 6.32
CA SER A 59 -9.50 5.77 6.32
C SER A 59 -9.50 6.48 7.68
N THR A 60 -9.65 5.72 8.76
CA THR A 60 -9.61 6.25 10.13
C THR A 60 -8.23 6.86 10.45
N GLY A 61 -7.15 6.16 10.09
CA GLY A 61 -5.77 6.62 10.31
C GLY A 61 -5.39 7.87 9.52
N LEU A 62 -6.15 8.19 8.45
CA LEU A 62 -6.03 9.42 7.66
C LEU A 62 -7.03 10.52 8.08
N GLY A 63 -7.77 10.30 9.15
CA GLY A 63 -8.70 11.30 9.72
C GLY A 63 -10.02 11.44 8.97
N ILE A 64 -10.42 10.42 8.18
CA ILE A 64 -11.71 10.45 7.48
C ILE A 64 -12.81 9.89 8.40
N ASP A 65 -13.69 10.74 8.84
CA ASP A 65 -14.85 10.37 9.66
C ASP A 65 -15.76 9.39 8.93
N ARG A 66 -16.40 8.48 9.66
CA ARG A 66 -17.33 7.50 9.07
C ARG A 66 -18.46 8.16 8.30
N ALA A 67 -19.00 9.28 8.80
CA ALA A 67 -20.06 10.05 8.16
C ALA A 67 -19.63 10.68 6.81
N ALA A 68 -18.35 10.90 6.59
CA ALA A 68 -17.80 11.44 5.34
C ALA A 68 -17.55 10.37 4.26
N ARG A 69 -17.69 9.08 4.57
CA ARG A 69 -17.42 7.97 3.65
C ARG A 69 -18.64 7.61 2.79
N LEU A 70 -19.26 8.61 2.16
CA LEU A 70 -20.47 8.43 1.34
C LEU A 70 -20.18 7.64 0.06
N ALA A 71 -19.04 7.85 -0.55
CA ALA A 71 -18.50 7.02 -1.63
C ALA A 71 -17.25 6.31 -1.13
N SER A 72 -17.18 5.00 -1.35
CA SER A 72 -16.16 4.13 -0.76
C SER A 72 -15.57 3.17 -1.80
N SER A 73 -14.56 2.43 -1.40
CA SER A 73 -13.93 1.39 -2.22
C SER A 73 -14.91 0.25 -2.59
N TYR A 74 -16.01 0.07 -1.87
CA TYR A 74 -17.09 -0.83 -2.26
C TYR A 74 -17.66 -0.42 -3.63
N HIS A 75 -17.97 0.86 -3.81
CA HIS A 75 -18.56 1.38 -5.06
C HIS A 75 -17.62 1.22 -6.27
N LEU A 76 -16.28 1.16 -6.06
CA LEU A 76 -15.35 0.86 -7.16
C LEU A 76 -15.54 -0.54 -7.78
N LEU A 77 -16.22 -1.44 -7.07
CA LEU A 77 -16.51 -2.80 -7.57
C LEU A 77 -17.83 -2.87 -8.34
N GLU A 78 -18.67 -1.84 -8.24
CA GLU A 78 -19.90 -1.70 -9.01
C GLU A 78 -19.61 -1.27 -10.46
N ALA A 79 -20.58 -1.46 -11.34
CA ALA A 79 -20.47 -0.99 -12.71
C ALA A 79 -20.69 0.54 -12.75
N ASP A 80 -19.87 1.24 -13.53
CA ASP A 80 -20.02 2.67 -13.85
C ASP A 80 -19.98 3.62 -12.61
N ALA A 81 -19.38 3.18 -11.50
CA ALA A 81 -19.26 4.01 -10.31
C ALA A 81 -18.21 5.10 -10.48
N ASP A 82 -18.61 6.35 -10.26
CA ASP A 82 -17.69 7.49 -10.18
C ASP A 82 -17.35 7.75 -8.70
N VAL A 83 -16.19 7.28 -8.28
CA VAL A 83 -15.70 7.47 -6.91
C VAL A 83 -14.62 8.55 -6.89
N THR A 84 -14.97 9.70 -6.34
CA THR A 84 -14.02 10.81 -6.19
C THR A 84 -13.17 10.63 -4.92
N PRO A 85 -11.83 10.59 -5.04
CA PRO A 85 -10.94 10.55 -3.88
C PRO A 85 -11.09 11.77 -2.99
N LEU A 86 -11.18 11.54 -1.69
CA LEU A 86 -11.28 12.57 -0.67
C LEU A 86 -9.88 13.15 -0.38
N PRO A 87 -9.74 14.48 -0.22
CA PRO A 87 -8.50 15.06 0.28
C PRO A 87 -8.31 14.70 1.75
N THR A 88 -7.05 14.56 2.16
CA THR A 88 -6.69 14.41 3.58
C THR A 88 -6.14 15.72 4.15
N ALA A 89 -5.85 15.75 5.44
CA ALA A 89 -5.13 16.86 6.07
C ALA A 89 -3.66 16.97 5.62
N ILE A 90 -3.15 15.97 4.89
CA ILE A 90 -1.77 15.94 4.39
C ILE A 90 -1.78 16.44 2.94
N PRO A 91 -1.00 17.47 2.60
CA PRO A 91 -0.87 17.94 1.21
C PRO A 91 -0.46 16.82 0.26
N CYS A 92 -0.99 16.82 -0.96
CA CYS A 92 -0.73 15.83 -2.01
C CYS A 92 -1.18 14.40 -1.68
N LEU A 93 -1.88 14.17 -0.56
CA LEU A 93 -2.39 12.86 -0.16
C LEU A 93 -3.92 12.84 -0.19
N HIS A 94 -4.46 11.91 -0.98
CA HIS A 94 -5.90 11.64 -1.07
C HIS A 94 -6.20 10.22 -0.63
N VAL A 95 -7.46 9.94 -0.33
CA VAL A 95 -7.92 8.60 0.04
C VAL A 95 -9.27 8.28 -0.60
N ILE A 96 -9.43 7.04 -1.06
CA ILE A 96 -10.74 6.43 -1.28
C ILE A 96 -10.99 5.57 -0.03
N PRO A 97 -12.00 5.93 0.78
CA PRO A 97 -12.23 5.27 2.07
C PRO A 97 -12.91 3.91 1.89
N ALA A 98 -12.82 3.07 2.90
CA ALA A 98 -13.60 1.85 3.04
C ALA A 98 -14.73 2.00 4.05
N THR A 99 -15.79 1.22 3.81
CA THR A 99 -16.90 1.00 4.73
C THR A 99 -17.12 -0.49 4.94
N ILE A 100 -17.92 -0.84 5.95
CA ILE A 100 -18.25 -2.25 6.24
C ILE A 100 -18.97 -2.94 5.08
N GLU A 101 -19.64 -2.19 4.21
CA GLU A 101 -20.34 -2.70 3.02
C GLU A 101 -19.39 -3.46 2.09
N LEU A 102 -18.10 -3.10 2.07
CA LEU A 102 -17.09 -3.81 1.29
C LEU A 102 -16.98 -5.31 1.67
N ALA A 103 -17.38 -5.71 2.88
CA ALA A 103 -17.45 -7.12 3.26
C ALA A 103 -18.54 -7.88 2.48
N GLY A 104 -19.59 -7.19 2.04
CA GLY A 104 -20.64 -7.76 1.20
C GLY A 104 -20.20 -8.00 -0.25
N ALA A 105 -19.15 -7.34 -0.71
CA ALA A 105 -18.71 -7.45 -2.10
C ALA A 105 -18.27 -8.88 -2.50
N GLU A 106 -17.67 -9.65 -1.58
CA GLU A 106 -17.23 -11.02 -1.90
C GLU A 106 -18.39 -11.96 -2.26
N PRO A 107 -19.46 -12.11 -1.45
CA PRO A 107 -20.62 -12.92 -1.83
C PRO A 107 -21.37 -12.32 -3.03
N GLU A 108 -21.51 -11.00 -3.15
CA GLU A 108 -22.21 -10.36 -4.26
C GLU A 108 -21.52 -10.61 -5.61
N LEU A 109 -20.20 -10.56 -5.62
CA LEU A 109 -19.40 -10.82 -6.82
C LEU A 109 -19.17 -12.31 -7.10
N ALA A 110 -19.62 -13.24 -6.23
CA ALA A 110 -19.32 -14.66 -6.38
C ALA A 110 -19.70 -15.24 -7.75
N GLY A 111 -20.85 -14.80 -8.31
CA GLY A 111 -21.34 -15.19 -9.64
C GLY A 111 -20.98 -14.22 -10.77
N ALA A 112 -20.31 -13.12 -10.49
CA ALA A 112 -20.04 -12.10 -11.49
C ALA A 112 -18.93 -12.51 -12.47
N LEU A 113 -19.16 -12.21 -13.76
CA LEU A 113 -18.15 -12.44 -14.79
C LEU A 113 -16.94 -11.53 -14.58
N ARG A 114 -15.73 -12.10 -14.69
CA ARG A 114 -14.46 -11.37 -14.50
C ARG A 114 -14.38 -10.66 -13.14
N ARG A 115 -14.93 -11.23 -12.11
CA ARG A 115 -14.97 -10.66 -10.74
C ARG A 115 -13.59 -10.29 -10.20
N GLU A 116 -12.53 -10.95 -10.64
CA GLU A 116 -11.14 -10.71 -10.23
C GLU A 116 -10.54 -9.43 -10.84
N TYR A 117 -11.20 -8.85 -11.86
CA TYR A 117 -10.73 -7.68 -12.61
C TYR A 117 -11.48 -6.38 -12.28
N LYS A 118 -12.48 -6.44 -11.40
CA LYS A 118 -13.34 -5.28 -11.10
C LYS A 118 -12.52 -4.05 -10.67
N LEU A 119 -11.65 -4.21 -9.70
CA LEU A 119 -10.81 -3.12 -9.22
C LEU A 119 -9.83 -2.63 -10.31
N ARG A 120 -9.25 -3.53 -11.10
CA ARG A 120 -8.38 -3.15 -12.22
C ARG A 120 -9.09 -2.26 -13.23
N CYS A 121 -10.34 -2.59 -13.57
CA CYS A 121 -11.17 -1.79 -14.47
C CYS A 121 -11.48 -0.41 -13.85
N ALA A 122 -11.88 -0.35 -12.58
CA ALA A 122 -12.16 0.91 -11.89
C ALA A 122 -10.93 1.82 -11.80
N LEU A 123 -9.74 1.27 -11.56
CA LEU A 123 -8.52 2.04 -11.46
C LEU A 123 -7.94 2.47 -12.83
N ALA A 124 -8.49 2.01 -13.95
CA ALA A 124 -8.03 2.41 -15.29
C ALA A 124 -8.15 3.92 -15.53
N ALA A 125 -9.25 4.54 -15.07
CA ALA A 125 -9.44 5.99 -15.18
C ALA A 125 -8.36 6.78 -14.42
N PHE A 126 -7.96 6.33 -13.24
CA PHE A 126 -6.88 6.95 -12.47
C PHE A 126 -5.52 6.82 -13.17
N ARG A 127 -5.26 5.69 -13.86
CA ARG A 127 -4.05 5.50 -14.66
C ARG A 127 -4.02 6.47 -15.86
N VAL A 128 -5.14 6.63 -16.54
CA VAL A 128 -5.24 7.50 -17.73
C VAL A 128 -5.12 8.98 -17.35
N SER A 129 -5.75 9.38 -16.24
CA SER A 129 -5.69 10.78 -15.79
C SER A 129 -4.30 11.23 -15.36
N GLY A 130 -3.46 10.30 -14.89
CA GLY A 130 -2.13 10.60 -14.34
C GLY A 130 -2.15 11.55 -13.13
N ARG A 131 -3.33 11.76 -12.52
CA ARG A 131 -3.50 12.67 -11.38
C ARG A 131 -2.66 12.25 -10.19
N PHE A 132 -2.57 10.93 -9.93
CA PHE A 132 -1.77 10.38 -8.85
C PHE A 132 -0.58 9.65 -9.42
N ARG A 133 0.61 10.00 -8.97
CA ARG A 133 1.84 9.28 -9.31
C ARG A 133 1.87 7.89 -8.67
N TRP A 134 1.40 7.79 -7.43
CA TRP A 134 1.44 6.58 -6.61
C TRP A 134 0.07 6.26 -6.05
N ILE A 135 -0.37 5.02 -6.19
CA ILE A 135 -1.58 4.49 -5.56
C ILE A 135 -1.17 3.34 -4.66
N PHE A 136 -1.47 3.43 -3.37
CA PHE A 136 -1.26 2.34 -2.40
C PHE A 136 -2.61 1.74 -2.03
N ILE A 137 -2.77 0.43 -2.24
CA ILE A 137 -3.97 -0.33 -1.87
C ILE A 137 -3.70 -0.99 -0.52
N ASP A 138 -4.41 -0.62 0.53
CA ASP A 138 -4.37 -1.32 1.82
C ASP A 138 -5.26 -2.56 1.76
N CYS A 139 -4.66 -3.74 1.79
CA CYS A 139 -5.36 -5.01 1.62
C CYS A 139 -5.81 -5.61 2.96
N PRO A 140 -6.97 -6.30 3.00
CA PRO A 140 -7.41 -7.05 4.18
C PRO A 140 -6.44 -8.20 4.52
N PRO A 141 -6.51 -8.76 5.75
CA PRO A 141 -5.65 -9.85 6.20
C PRO A 141 -6.08 -11.24 5.69
N SER A 142 -6.75 -11.29 4.54
CA SER A 142 -7.21 -12.54 3.92
C SER A 142 -6.74 -12.62 2.48
N LEU A 143 -6.67 -13.81 1.92
CA LEU A 143 -6.45 -14.02 0.47
C LEU A 143 -7.78 -14.24 -0.26
N GLY A 144 -8.84 -13.55 0.15
CA GLY A 144 -10.14 -13.56 -0.48
C GLY A 144 -10.18 -12.81 -1.81
N LEU A 145 -11.39 -12.63 -2.34
CA LEU A 145 -11.62 -11.98 -3.63
C LEU A 145 -11.17 -10.50 -3.63
N LEU A 146 -11.24 -9.80 -2.48
CA LEU A 146 -10.74 -8.42 -2.36
C LEU A 146 -9.24 -8.37 -2.58
N THR A 147 -8.46 -9.19 -1.86
CA THR A 147 -7.01 -9.24 -2.06
C THR A 147 -6.64 -9.66 -3.47
N LEU A 148 -7.37 -10.61 -4.07
CA LEU A 148 -7.17 -11.01 -5.46
C LEU A 148 -7.41 -9.84 -6.43
N ASN A 149 -8.45 -9.04 -6.22
CA ASN A 149 -8.69 -7.82 -7.00
C ASN A 149 -7.55 -6.80 -6.85
N ALA A 150 -7.07 -6.58 -5.62
CA ALA A 150 -5.94 -5.69 -5.36
C ALA A 150 -4.67 -6.14 -6.11
N LEU A 151 -4.32 -7.42 -6.03
CA LEU A 151 -3.15 -7.98 -6.72
C LEU A 151 -3.31 -7.98 -8.25
N THR A 152 -4.54 -8.19 -8.75
CA THR A 152 -4.84 -8.14 -10.19
C THR A 152 -4.71 -6.71 -10.74
N ALA A 153 -5.03 -5.70 -9.93
CA ALA A 153 -4.94 -4.28 -10.30
C ALA A 153 -3.54 -3.68 -10.11
N ALA A 154 -2.72 -4.24 -9.21
CA ALA A 154 -1.43 -3.68 -8.84
C ALA A 154 -0.32 -3.94 -9.88
N ASP A 155 0.67 -3.06 -9.92
CA ASP A 155 1.94 -3.27 -10.64
C ASP A 155 2.93 -4.06 -9.79
N ALA A 156 2.87 -3.87 -8.46
CA ALA A 156 3.76 -4.57 -7.55
C ALA A 156 3.16 -4.71 -6.15
N VAL A 157 3.72 -5.64 -5.37
CA VAL A 157 3.32 -5.93 -4.00
C VAL A 157 4.40 -5.49 -3.03
N LEU A 158 4.04 -4.68 -2.03
CA LEU A 158 4.84 -4.39 -0.85
C LEU A 158 4.38 -5.30 0.29
N VAL A 159 5.31 -6.00 0.91
CA VAL A 159 5.02 -7.02 1.93
C VAL A 159 5.54 -6.58 3.30
N PRO A 160 4.70 -5.99 4.17
CA PRO A 160 5.06 -5.79 5.56
C PRO A 160 5.17 -7.14 6.29
N LEU A 161 6.28 -7.34 6.98
CA LEU A 161 6.61 -8.58 7.69
C LEU A 161 7.03 -8.28 9.12
N GLN A 162 6.30 -8.79 10.08
CA GLN A 162 6.70 -8.72 11.47
C GLN A 162 7.82 -9.72 11.76
N CYS A 163 8.87 -9.27 12.48
CA CYS A 163 10.02 -10.11 12.84
C CYS A 163 9.66 -11.09 13.96
N GLU A 164 8.89 -12.15 13.63
CA GLU A 164 8.43 -13.23 14.52
C GLU A 164 8.77 -14.59 13.93
N PHE A 165 8.73 -15.63 14.76
CA PHE A 165 9.15 -17.00 14.43
C PHE A 165 8.59 -17.56 13.10
N PHE A 166 7.30 -17.34 12.81
CA PHE A 166 6.66 -17.82 11.59
C PHE A 166 6.77 -16.87 10.38
N ALA A 167 7.69 -15.90 10.41
CA ALA A 167 7.81 -14.90 9.37
C ALA A 167 8.13 -15.50 7.98
N LEU A 168 9.09 -16.42 7.90
CA LEU A 168 9.50 -17.07 6.65
C LEU A 168 8.40 -17.93 6.04
N GLU A 169 7.64 -18.64 6.85
CA GLU A 169 6.51 -19.46 6.39
C GLU A 169 5.42 -18.57 5.78
N GLY A 170 5.08 -17.46 6.46
CA GLY A 170 4.09 -16.49 5.97
C GLY A 170 4.47 -15.85 4.64
N ILE A 171 5.76 -15.53 4.43
CA ILE A 171 6.22 -14.99 3.15
C ILE A 171 6.16 -16.06 2.05
N SER A 172 6.56 -17.28 2.32
CA SER A 172 6.55 -18.36 1.32
C SER A 172 5.14 -18.58 0.78
N ALA A 173 4.13 -18.61 1.65
CA ALA A 173 2.74 -18.74 1.22
C ALA A 173 2.27 -17.53 0.38
N LEU A 174 2.68 -16.30 0.75
CA LEU A 174 2.34 -15.12 -0.02
C LEU A 174 3.04 -15.10 -1.39
N THR A 175 4.31 -15.53 -1.47
CA THR A 175 5.04 -15.63 -2.74
C THR A 175 4.35 -16.59 -3.71
N GLN A 176 3.90 -17.75 -3.23
CA GLN A 176 3.10 -18.68 -4.03
C GLN A 176 1.80 -18.04 -4.53
N THR A 177 1.13 -17.24 -3.69
CA THR A 177 -0.08 -16.51 -4.11
C THR A 177 0.24 -15.48 -5.19
N ILE A 178 1.34 -14.71 -5.06
CA ILE A 178 1.78 -13.75 -6.08
C ILE A 178 2.03 -14.48 -7.40
N GLU A 179 2.69 -15.63 -7.39
CA GLU A 179 2.93 -16.44 -8.60
C GLU A 179 1.63 -16.95 -9.23
N LEU A 180 0.68 -17.42 -8.43
CA LEU A 180 -0.64 -17.82 -8.94
C LEU A 180 -1.36 -16.67 -9.62
N VAL A 181 -1.33 -15.47 -9.02
CA VAL A 181 -1.93 -14.27 -9.61
C VAL A 181 -1.21 -13.87 -10.89
N ARG A 182 0.12 -13.91 -10.92
CA ARG A 182 0.90 -13.64 -12.14
C ARG A 182 0.53 -14.56 -13.28
N ASN A 183 0.43 -15.84 -13.01
CA ASN A 183 0.18 -16.85 -14.03
C ASN A 183 -1.25 -16.81 -14.58
N ARG A 184 -2.23 -16.36 -13.80
CA ARG A 184 -3.65 -16.45 -14.18
C ARG A 184 -4.31 -15.11 -14.48
N PHE A 185 -3.93 -14.04 -13.77
CA PHE A 185 -4.69 -12.78 -13.74
C PHE A 185 -3.86 -11.55 -14.09
N ASN A 186 -2.60 -11.48 -13.65
CA ASN A 186 -1.77 -10.29 -13.83
C ASN A 186 -0.29 -10.65 -14.10
N PRO A 187 0.08 -10.98 -15.35
CA PRO A 187 1.47 -11.32 -15.70
C PRO A 187 2.50 -10.24 -15.39
N GLY A 188 2.06 -8.98 -15.25
CA GLY A 188 2.94 -7.85 -14.91
C GLY A 188 3.17 -7.65 -13.42
N LEU A 189 2.49 -8.43 -12.54
CA LEU A 189 2.65 -8.28 -11.09
C LEU A 189 4.07 -8.64 -10.66
N SER A 190 4.70 -7.77 -9.87
CA SER A 190 6.04 -8.00 -9.34
C SER A 190 6.07 -7.85 -7.81
N LEU A 191 7.10 -8.37 -7.16
CA LEU A 191 7.40 -8.04 -5.78
C LEU A 191 8.12 -6.68 -5.76
N GLN A 192 7.60 -5.71 -5.02
CA GLN A 192 8.27 -4.43 -4.81
C GLN A 192 9.33 -4.55 -3.71
N GLY A 193 8.99 -5.25 -2.64
CA GLY A 193 9.92 -5.54 -1.56
C GLY A 193 9.24 -6.02 -0.28
N ILE A 194 10.08 -6.48 0.63
CA ILE A 194 9.70 -6.97 1.97
C ILE A 194 10.15 -5.93 2.99
N LEU A 195 9.22 -5.43 3.79
CA LEU A 195 9.48 -4.45 4.83
C LEU A 195 9.42 -5.12 6.21
N LEU A 196 10.52 -5.12 6.92
CA LEU A 196 10.56 -5.59 8.30
C LEU A 196 9.86 -4.57 9.21
N THR A 197 8.84 -5.03 9.94
CA THR A 197 8.02 -4.21 10.82
C THR A 197 8.12 -4.67 12.28
N MET A 198 7.77 -3.76 13.21
CA MET A 198 7.80 -4.02 14.65
C MET A 198 9.12 -4.63 15.13
N TYR A 199 10.22 -4.24 14.46
CA TYR A 199 11.55 -4.71 14.78
C TYR A 199 11.97 -4.21 16.17
N ASP A 200 12.43 -5.12 17.01
CA ASP A 200 13.05 -4.79 18.30
C ASP A 200 14.50 -5.30 18.32
N GLY A 201 15.46 -4.37 18.17
CA GLY A 201 16.89 -4.69 18.17
C GLY A 201 17.44 -5.22 19.51
N ARG A 202 16.63 -5.20 20.59
CA ARG A 202 17.01 -5.78 21.89
C ARG A 202 16.57 -7.26 21.99
N ASN A 203 15.70 -7.71 21.07
CA ASN A 203 15.17 -9.08 21.05
C ASN A 203 15.98 -9.92 20.05
N ASN A 204 16.68 -10.93 20.58
CA ASN A 204 17.50 -11.85 19.78
C ASN A 204 16.68 -12.57 18.68
N MET A 205 15.43 -12.95 18.97
CA MET A 205 14.54 -13.57 17.99
C MET A 205 14.29 -12.60 16.81
N SER A 206 13.97 -11.34 17.11
CA SER A 206 13.73 -10.31 16.08
C SER A 206 14.97 -10.10 15.20
N GLN A 207 16.15 -10.08 15.80
CA GLN A 207 17.43 -10.00 15.08
C GLN A 207 17.68 -11.22 14.21
N GLN A 208 17.44 -12.43 14.73
CA GLN A 208 17.64 -13.66 13.97
C GLN A 208 16.71 -13.72 12.77
N VAL A 209 15.40 -13.50 12.97
CA VAL A 209 14.42 -13.46 11.87
C VAL A 209 14.80 -12.42 10.81
N ALA A 210 15.26 -11.23 11.24
CA ALA A 210 15.68 -10.20 10.29
C ALA A 210 16.91 -10.61 9.45
N ARG A 211 17.85 -11.37 10.03
CA ARG A 211 18.98 -11.95 9.29
C ARG A 211 18.51 -13.01 8.32
N ASP A 212 17.73 -13.99 8.79
CA ASP A 212 17.25 -15.11 7.98
C ASP A 212 16.44 -14.62 6.77
N VAL A 213 15.59 -13.61 6.96
CA VAL A 213 14.82 -13.00 5.88
C VAL A 213 15.72 -12.28 4.88
N ARG A 214 16.77 -11.57 5.34
CA ARG A 214 17.73 -10.91 4.45
C ARG A 214 18.60 -11.90 3.71
N ASP A 215 19.03 -12.97 4.36
CA ASP A 215 19.87 -14.02 3.75
C ASP A 215 19.09 -14.75 2.65
N PHE A 216 17.80 -14.98 2.86
CA PHE A 216 16.96 -15.70 1.89
C PHE A 216 16.47 -14.81 0.72
N PHE A 217 16.02 -13.56 1.01
CA PHE A 217 15.41 -12.70 0.01
C PHE A 217 16.35 -11.61 -0.54
N GLY A 218 17.52 -11.42 0.06
CA GLY A 218 18.54 -10.49 -0.42
C GLY A 218 18.02 -9.07 -0.64
N ASP A 219 18.22 -8.55 -1.85
CA ASP A 219 17.87 -7.19 -2.26
C ASP A 219 16.37 -6.88 -2.22
N TRP A 220 15.52 -7.91 -2.14
CA TRP A 220 14.08 -7.69 -1.97
C TRP A 220 13.72 -7.12 -0.61
N VAL A 221 14.56 -7.32 0.42
CA VAL A 221 14.32 -6.78 1.75
C VAL A 221 14.76 -5.32 1.79
N TYR A 222 13.88 -4.46 2.30
CA TYR A 222 14.23 -3.06 2.53
C TYR A 222 15.36 -2.94 3.56
N GLN A 223 16.26 -1.99 3.34
CA GLN A 223 17.27 -1.63 4.36
C GLN A 223 16.58 -0.93 5.54
N ALA A 224 15.63 -0.05 5.22
CA ALA A 224 14.77 0.56 6.23
C ALA A 224 13.98 -0.50 6.98
N VAL A 225 13.93 -0.38 8.30
CA VAL A 225 13.09 -1.23 9.17
C VAL A 225 12.18 -0.34 10.01
N ILE A 226 10.94 -0.79 10.24
CA ILE A 226 10.01 -0.06 11.11
C ILE A 226 10.15 -0.62 12.54
N PRO A 227 10.66 0.18 13.48
CA PRO A 227 10.83 -0.29 14.85
C PRO A 227 9.48 -0.46 15.55
N ARG A 228 9.44 -1.29 16.58
CA ARG A 228 8.32 -1.28 17.54
C ARG A 228 8.29 0.08 18.21
N ASN A 229 7.21 0.83 18.03
CA ASN A 229 7.12 2.22 18.48
C ASN A 229 5.68 2.56 18.91
N VAL A 230 5.54 3.07 20.15
CA VAL A 230 4.24 3.40 20.73
C VAL A 230 3.54 4.51 19.94
N ARG A 231 4.26 5.52 19.44
CA ARG A 231 3.70 6.63 18.65
C ARG A 231 3.06 6.16 17.35
N VAL A 232 3.65 5.15 16.70
CA VAL A 232 3.06 4.52 15.51
C VAL A 232 1.74 3.83 15.82
N SER A 233 1.62 3.24 17.01
CA SER A 233 0.40 2.55 17.46
C SER A 233 -0.69 3.53 17.94
N GLU A 234 -0.31 4.66 18.54
CA GLU A 234 -1.22 5.67 19.06
C GLU A 234 -1.81 6.58 17.98
N ALA A 235 -1.00 6.93 16.97
CA ALA A 235 -1.35 7.90 15.94
C ALA A 235 -2.73 7.65 15.28
N PRO A 236 -3.11 6.40 14.92
CA PRO A 236 -4.42 6.12 14.32
C PRO A 236 -5.60 6.48 15.23
N SER A 237 -5.48 6.39 16.56
CA SER A 237 -6.54 6.77 17.49
C SER A 237 -6.82 8.28 17.50
N HIS A 238 -5.88 9.06 16.96
CA HIS A 238 -6.01 10.50 16.74
C HIS A 238 -6.36 10.86 15.29
N GLY A 239 -6.65 9.88 14.44
CA GLY A 239 -6.92 10.09 13.02
C GLY A 239 -5.74 10.70 12.25
N LYS A 240 -4.50 10.40 12.65
CA LYS A 240 -3.29 10.99 12.09
C LYS A 240 -2.26 9.92 11.73
N PRO A 241 -1.57 10.06 10.58
CA PRO A 241 -0.33 9.33 10.35
C PRO A 241 0.73 9.71 11.39
N VAL A 242 1.69 8.81 11.66
CA VAL A 242 2.73 9.07 12.68
C VAL A 242 3.58 10.31 12.35
N LEU A 243 3.79 10.62 11.08
CA LEU A 243 4.52 11.82 10.65
C LEU A 243 3.83 13.13 11.05
N ALA A 244 2.47 13.12 11.09
CA ALA A 244 1.69 14.27 11.53
C ALA A 244 1.41 14.25 13.05
N TYR A 245 1.47 13.07 13.68
CA TYR A 245 1.26 12.90 15.11
C TYR A 245 2.51 13.24 15.94
N ASP A 246 3.64 12.60 15.59
CA ASP A 246 4.94 12.84 16.23
C ASP A 246 6.07 12.68 15.20
N PRO A 247 6.41 13.77 14.47
CA PRO A 247 7.41 13.72 13.38
C PRO A 247 8.83 13.40 13.87
N ARG A 248 9.11 13.53 15.16
CA ARG A 248 10.43 13.25 15.75
C ARG A 248 10.56 11.82 16.26
N SER A 249 9.48 11.05 16.31
CA SER A 249 9.51 9.66 16.74
C SER A 249 10.38 8.80 15.82
N THR A 250 10.99 7.77 16.38
CA THR A 250 11.80 6.81 15.59
C THR A 250 10.97 6.13 14.50
N GLY A 251 9.65 5.95 14.75
CA GLY A 251 8.73 5.42 13.75
C GLY A 251 8.52 6.37 12.56
N ALA A 252 8.32 7.66 12.80
CA ALA A 252 8.18 8.67 11.75
C ALA A 252 9.46 8.76 10.89
N VAL A 253 10.62 8.82 11.54
CA VAL A 253 11.92 8.83 10.85
C VAL A 253 12.11 7.59 9.99
N ALA A 254 11.73 6.41 10.49
CA ALA A 254 11.84 5.16 9.75
C ALA A 254 10.95 5.15 8.49
N TYR A 255 9.73 5.68 8.55
CA TYR A 255 8.87 5.79 7.36
C TYR A 255 9.39 6.79 6.33
N ILE A 256 10.06 7.88 6.73
CA ILE A 256 10.74 8.79 5.79
C ILE A 256 11.92 8.08 5.11
N GLN A 257 12.70 7.30 5.85
CA GLN A 257 13.79 6.49 5.27
C GLN A 257 13.25 5.47 4.27
N LEU A 258 12.17 4.78 4.64
CA LEU A 258 11.46 3.85 3.75
C LEU A 258 10.98 4.53 2.47
N ALA A 259 10.36 5.72 2.56
CA ALA A 259 9.87 6.44 1.40
C ALA A 259 11.01 6.83 0.44
N ARG A 260 12.14 7.27 0.95
CA ARG A 260 13.33 7.57 0.14
C ARG A 260 13.87 6.32 -0.56
N GLU A 261 13.96 5.20 0.16
CA GLU A 261 14.40 3.93 -0.41
C GLU A 261 13.39 3.42 -1.46
N PHE A 262 12.09 3.52 -1.17
CA PHE A 262 11.01 3.17 -2.11
C PHE A 262 11.14 3.96 -3.43
N LEU A 263 11.24 5.28 -3.36
CA LEU A 263 11.37 6.13 -4.54
C LEU A 263 12.67 5.83 -5.33
N THR A 264 13.77 5.55 -4.64
CA THR A 264 15.04 5.16 -5.27
C THR A 264 14.91 3.83 -6.00
N ARG A 265 14.24 2.83 -5.40
CA ARG A 265 13.98 1.52 -6.03
C ARG A 265 13.11 1.66 -7.28
N GLU A 266 12.08 2.49 -7.24
CA GLU A 266 11.19 2.75 -8.38
C GLU A 266 11.94 3.45 -9.53
N GLN A 267 12.80 4.42 -9.24
CA GLN A 267 13.63 5.07 -10.23
C GLN A 267 14.61 4.10 -10.92
N ARG A 268 15.18 3.16 -10.18
CA ARG A 268 16.11 2.16 -10.71
C ARG A 268 15.41 1.01 -11.47
N GLY A 269 14.09 0.97 -11.46
CA GLY A 269 13.31 -0.10 -12.10
C GLY A 269 13.47 -1.46 -11.44
N MET A 270 13.86 -1.52 -10.16
CA MET A 270 14.02 -2.77 -9.40
C MET A 270 12.73 -3.57 -9.27
N THR A 271 11.58 -2.93 -9.44
CA THR A 271 10.24 -3.54 -9.45
C THR A 271 9.98 -4.46 -10.65
N LYS A 272 10.82 -4.41 -11.68
CA LYS A 272 10.68 -5.25 -12.89
C LYS A 272 11.37 -6.61 -12.78
N ARG A 273 12.15 -6.85 -11.74
CA ARG A 273 12.78 -8.15 -11.54
C ARG A 273 11.72 -9.18 -11.17
N GLN A 274 11.68 -10.27 -11.93
CA GLN A 274 10.84 -11.42 -11.64
C GLN A 274 11.36 -12.09 -10.36
N VAL A 275 10.44 -12.46 -9.47
CA VAL A 275 10.74 -13.40 -8.39
C VAL A 275 11.06 -14.74 -9.06
N ALA A 276 12.31 -15.14 -8.99
CA ALA A 276 12.79 -16.40 -9.53
C ALA A 276 12.30 -17.58 -8.70
#